data_e01be491f04c262731c6b356f28a3022
#
_entry.id   e01be491f04c262731c6b356f28a3022
#
_cell.length_a   1.000
_cell.length_b   1.000
_cell.length_c   1.000
_cell.angle_alpha   90.00
_cell.angle_beta   90.00
_cell.angle_gamma   90.00
#
_symmetry.space_group_name_H-M   'P 1'
#
loop_
_entity.id
_entity.type
_entity.pdbx_description
1 polymer ?
#
loop_
_entity_poly.entity_id
_entity_poly.type
_entity_poly.pdbx_seq_one_letter_code
_entity_poly.pdbx_strand_id
1 'polypeptide(L)'
;MKQFDSFFRGMLRYPPPPRILLACLLLFASCGGDDSSDDSYAAVESASFTFDEAESANNAVRVMANGAWQVYWEPASAAVTVAPSSGNGNGTFYVKDMPKGTSVKVGVRTAAGKASGKTITVTRAAAPAEVTLTVAPADMRFNPTGTNRITVTSNAAWTASCPNPALKFSPVSGTGDGTITITAAPEGVRCTLTVTAGEGSGAKTGTCEILNTPYRFPELASNWVQPSKDAAAVSGDYAFYTHWTKTVKTGKTVRNYSYCYDTRRHNPIWVAYPLADCYGEGGYGRTSPDPWAPDPRLDASYQSKIYQSDGANGADPYQYWSNNTIRTTLGLSGSWTKGHLCMSRERGGKDSEINKQTFYPTNIAPQPNAAASTFGTVWGCVEAVISGSNNTENDITADDGRTNINRVADTLFVVAGCWYEHDNWKDFDSSNYSEPTPDPKQKECIMPTHQWKIMLRTKAGNTKKRIADCTADELQAVGFWIETFTHSDLVDSETGAGTKAQLRAIAVPVSFIEGKMGMKFFPDVPDEVKGREPVPGEWGF
;
A
#
# COMPACT_ATOMS: atom_id res chain seq x y z
N MET A 1 49.06 -17.74 16.10
CA MET A 1 50.02 -16.66 16.35
C MET A 1 49.26 -15.52 16.98
N LYS A 2 49.46 -15.42 18.29
CA LYS A 2 49.75 -14.25 19.13
C LYS A 2 48.75 -13.11 18.95
N GLN A 3 47.84 -12.90 19.91
CA GLN A 3 48.02 -12.19 21.21
C GLN A 3 47.99 -10.68 21.05
N PHE A 4 47.00 -10.05 21.70
CA PHE A 4 47.07 -9.03 22.76
C PHE A 4 45.63 -8.63 23.08
N ASP A 5 45.01 -9.03 24.13
CA ASP A 5 45.10 -8.85 25.59
C ASP A 5 45.03 -7.38 26.05
N SER A 6 43.98 -7.16 26.80
CA SER A 6 43.77 -6.39 28.05
C SER A 6 43.99 -4.87 28.07
N PHE A 7 43.11 -4.34 28.88
CA PHE A 7 43.13 -3.17 29.77
C PHE A 7 41.99 -2.19 29.44
N PHE A 8 41.05 -1.89 30.27
CA PHE A 8 41.07 -1.33 31.61
C PHE A 8 39.73 -1.49 32.32
N ARG A 9 39.73 -2.12 33.48
CA ARG A 9 38.77 -1.88 34.54
C ARG A 9 39.25 -0.64 35.30
N GLY A 10 38.41 0.38 35.40
CA GLY A 10 38.62 1.54 36.21
C GLY A 10 37.35 1.91 36.98
N MET A 11 37.18 1.33 38.19
CA MET A 11 36.29 1.88 39.19
C MET A 11 36.81 3.25 39.64
N LEU A 12 36.06 4.28 39.40
CA LEU A 12 36.19 5.54 40.15
C LEU A 12 35.08 5.64 41.18
N ARG A 13 35.37 5.19 42.39
CA ARG A 13 34.61 5.55 43.61
C ARG A 13 34.95 7.00 43.92
N TYR A 14 34.00 7.89 43.88
CA TYR A 14 34.13 9.23 44.47
C TYR A 14 33.87 9.12 45.98
N PRO A 15 34.74 9.66 46.84
CA PRO A 15 34.46 9.77 48.24
C PRO A 15 33.46 10.90 48.50
N PRO A 16 32.62 10.80 49.55
CA PRO A 16 31.72 11.89 49.95
C PRO A 16 32.49 13.11 50.44
N PRO A 17 31.98 14.33 50.22
CA PRO A 17 32.65 15.53 50.69
C PRO A 17 32.67 15.61 52.22
N PRO A 18 33.73 16.19 52.84
CA PRO A 18 33.83 16.28 54.29
C PRO A 18 32.76 17.23 54.88
N ARG A 19 32.09 16.77 55.90
CA ARG A 19 31.20 17.59 56.71
C ARG A 19 32.05 18.61 57.51
N ILE A 20 32.00 19.90 57.11
CA ILE A 20 32.56 20.99 57.92
C ILE A 20 31.61 21.24 59.10
N LEU A 21 32.03 20.85 60.27
CA LEU A 21 31.38 21.18 61.55
C LEU A 21 31.78 22.60 61.93
N LEU A 22 30.94 23.60 61.65
CA LEU A 22 31.15 24.97 62.14
C LEU A 22 30.43 25.11 63.46
N ALA A 23 31.16 24.93 64.55
CA ALA A 23 30.68 25.23 65.89
C ALA A 23 30.75 26.76 66.13
N CYS A 24 29.61 27.44 66.07
CA CYS A 24 29.51 28.82 66.58
C CYS A 24 29.22 28.79 68.06
N LEU A 25 30.24 29.09 68.86
CA LEU A 25 30.15 29.38 70.27
C LEU A 25 29.56 30.80 70.48
N LEU A 26 28.32 30.91 70.88
CA LEU A 26 27.73 32.20 71.33
C LEU A 26 27.89 32.37 72.83
N LEU A 27 28.74 33.27 73.24
CA LEU A 27 28.87 33.80 74.60
C LEU A 27 27.66 34.68 74.88
N PHE A 28 26.86 34.27 75.88
CA PHE A 28 25.82 35.12 76.44
C PHE A 28 26.42 35.96 77.63
N ALA A 29 26.46 37.28 77.44
CA ALA A 29 26.62 38.21 78.56
C ALA A 29 25.24 38.44 79.19
N SER A 30 25.12 38.10 80.50
CA SER A 30 23.98 38.41 81.30
C SER A 30 23.97 39.90 81.68
N CYS A 31 22.86 40.60 81.41
CA CYS A 31 22.48 41.82 82.09
C CYS A 31 21.04 41.69 82.59
N GLY A 32 20.84 41.77 83.89
CA GLY A 32 19.54 41.62 84.53
C GLY A 32 18.61 42.81 84.29
N GLY A 33 17.35 42.55 84.18
CA GLY A 33 16.22 43.49 84.16
C GLY A 33 14.94 42.69 84.23
N ASP A 34 14.24 42.82 85.31
CA ASP A 34 12.90 42.29 85.57
C ASP A 34 11.93 42.79 84.50
N ASP A 35 11.45 41.87 83.71
CA ASP A 35 10.14 41.92 83.09
C ASP A 35 9.81 40.48 82.64
N SER A 36 8.64 40.00 83.05
CA SER A 36 8.11 38.68 82.71
C SER A 36 7.78 38.60 81.24
N SER A 37 8.80 38.67 80.42
CA SER A 37 8.69 38.32 78.99
C SER A 37 8.83 36.82 78.90
N ASP A 38 7.88 36.22 78.21
CA ASP A 38 7.92 34.80 77.77
C ASP A 38 9.16 34.58 76.93
N ASP A 39 10.32 34.20 77.53
CA ASP A 39 11.60 33.92 76.94
C ASP A 39 11.59 32.57 76.18
N SER A 40 10.41 32.05 75.90
CA SER A 40 10.30 30.82 75.12
C SER A 40 10.80 31.03 73.68
N TYR A 41 11.67 30.15 73.22
CA TYR A 41 12.14 30.11 71.84
C TYR A 41 11.98 28.68 71.30
N ALA A 42 11.80 28.62 69.93
CA ALA A 42 11.85 27.39 69.19
C ALA A 42 12.37 27.66 67.82
N ALA A 43 13.36 26.93 67.36
CA ALA A 43 14.00 27.10 66.03
C ALA A 43 14.35 25.75 65.39
N VAL A 44 14.32 25.69 64.09
CA VAL A 44 14.87 24.57 63.30
C VAL A 44 16.36 24.73 63.10
N GLU A 45 17.14 23.67 63.28
CA GLU A 45 18.59 23.65 63.07
C GLU A 45 19.04 22.94 61.82
N SER A 46 18.18 22.14 61.19
CA SER A 46 18.51 21.40 59.98
C SER A 46 18.72 22.33 58.78
N ALA A 47 19.50 21.88 57.81
CA ALA A 47 19.58 22.49 56.49
C ALA A 47 18.38 22.08 55.63
N SER A 48 18.09 22.86 54.59
CA SER A 48 17.13 22.46 53.55
C SER A 48 17.55 21.16 52.90
N PHE A 49 16.57 20.32 52.49
CA PHE A 49 16.86 19.02 51.92
C PHE A 49 15.78 18.62 50.85
N THR A 50 16.13 17.62 50.06
CA THR A 50 15.17 16.95 49.18
C THR A 50 14.53 15.81 49.96
N PHE A 51 13.20 15.72 49.86
CA PHE A 51 12.41 14.66 50.49
C PHE A 51 12.81 13.28 49.92
N ASP A 52 13.20 12.40 50.79
CA ASP A 52 13.59 11.03 50.49
C ASP A 52 12.38 10.09 50.67
N GLU A 53 11.93 9.48 49.57
CA GLU A 53 10.80 8.53 49.58
C GLU A 53 11.21 7.15 50.11
N ALA A 54 12.51 6.80 50.01
CA ALA A 54 13.02 5.49 50.39
C ALA A 54 13.39 5.39 51.85
N GLU A 55 13.92 6.48 52.43
CA GLU A 55 14.43 6.50 53.80
C GLU A 55 13.84 7.64 54.64
N SER A 56 12.85 7.32 55.48
CA SER A 56 12.20 8.32 56.34
C SER A 56 13.14 8.99 57.34
N ALA A 57 14.26 8.36 57.70
CA ALA A 57 15.27 8.91 58.59
C ALA A 57 15.99 10.13 57.96
N ASN A 58 16.10 10.19 56.65
CA ASN A 58 16.72 11.30 55.91
C ASN A 58 15.87 12.58 55.93
N ASN A 59 14.58 12.44 56.27
CA ASN A 59 13.62 13.54 56.34
C ASN A 59 13.51 14.15 57.74
N ALA A 60 14.52 13.98 58.58
CA ALA A 60 14.56 14.45 59.98
C ALA A 60 14.89 15.95 60.07
N VAL A 61 14.16 16.67 60.88
CA VAL A 61 14.35 18.09 61.17
C VAL A 61 14.60 18.26 62.68
N ARG A 62 15.78 18.76 63.03
CA ARG A 62 16.15 19.05 64.41
C ARG A 62 15.54 20.35 64.86
N VAL A 63 15.08 20.36 66.11
CA VAL A 63 14.52 21.52 66.83
C VAL A 63 15.32 21.81 68.06
N MET A 64 15.70 23.08 68.20
CA MET A 64 16.17 23.66 69.50
C MET A 64 15.04 24.48 70.03
N ALA A 65 14.68 24.19 71.31
CA ALA A 65 13.67 24.93 72.00
C ALA A 65 13.89 24.80 73.51
N ASN A 66 13.48 25.82 74.26
CA ASN A 66 13.47 25.81 75.72
C ASN A 66 12.08 25.57 76.35
N GLY A 67 11.08 25.32 75.46
CA GLY A 67 9.70 25.09 75.83
C GLY A 67 8.92 24.28 74.80
N ALA A 68 7.60 24.27 74.93
CA ALA A 68 6.73 23.59 74.01
C ALA A 68 6.73 24.26 72.61
N TRP A 69 6.76 23.45 71.53
CA TRP A 69 6.77 23.90 70.14
C TRP A 69 5.77 23.13 69.31
N GLN A 70 5.37 23.76 68.15
CA GLN A 70 4.54 23.18 67.11
C GLN A 70 5.20 23.38 65.77
N VAL A 71 5.09 22.39 64.87
CA VAL A 71 5.54 22.48 63.49
C VAL A 71 4.51 23.28 62.68
N TYR A 72 5.01 24.12 61.80
CA TYR A 72 4.21 24.77 60.75
C TYR A 72 4.92 24.72 59.42
N TRP A 73 4.17 24.93 58.36
CA TRP A 73 4.71 25.01 57.00
C TRP A 73 4.02 26.07 56.13
N GLU A 74 4.72 26.51 55.12
CA GLU A 74 4.26 27.53 54.17
C GLU A 74 4.45 27.02 52.71
N PRO A 75 3.42 27.10 51.86
CA PRO A 75 2.07 27.59 52.17
C PRO A 75 1.29 26.62 53.08
N ALA A 76 0.48 27.15 54.00
CA ALA A 76 -0.30 26.34 54.93
C ALA A 76 -1.34 25.42 54.23
N SER A 77 -1.69 25.74 52.99
CA SER A 77 -2.57 24.93 52.16
C SER A 77 -1.89 23.67 51.59
N ALA A 78 -0.56 23.56 51.68
CA ALA A 78 0.15 22.36 51.22
C ALA A 78 -0.18 21.15 52.10
N ALA A 79 -0.48 20.00 51.48
CA ALA A 79 -0.77 18.75 52.19
C ALA A 79 0.54 18.11 52.69
N VAL A 80 1.10 18.63 53.78
CA VAL A 80 2.34 18.12 54.39
C VAL A 80 1.98 17.30 55.64
N THR A 81 2.58 16.12 55.79
CA THR A 81 2.47 15.29 56.97
C THR A 81 3.79 15.28 57.73
N VAL A 82 3.73 15.58 59.03
CA VAL A 82 4.90 15.56 59.91
C VAL A 82 4.62 14.74 61.16
N ALA A 83 5.65 14.15 61.77
CA ALA A 83 5.52 13.41 63.02
C ALA A 83 6.82 13.49 63.86
N PRO A 84 6.75 13.83 65.12
CA PRO A 84 5.61 14.44 65.80
C PRO A 84 5.35 15.87 65.30
N SER A 85 4.10 16.33 65.38
CA SER A 85 3.72 17.71 64.99
C SER A 85 3.98 18.75 66.06
N SER A 86 4.35 18.32 67.28
CA SER A 86 4.68 19.18 68.42
C SER A 86 5.64 18.44 69.36
N GLY A 87 6.31 19.20 70.25
CA GLY A 87 7.22 18.67 71.25
C GLY A 87 7.49 19.69 72.38
N ASN A 88 8.42 19.35 73.25
CA ASN A 88 8.86 20.23 74.35
C ASN A 88 10.37 20.09 74.51
N GLY A 89 11.08 21.22 74.65
CA GLY A 89 12.54 21.24 74.60
C GLY A 89 13.15 20.84 73.25
N ASN A 90 14.43 20.53 73.30
CA ASN A 90 15.10 20.03 72.09
C ASN A 90 14.50 18.73 71.54
N GLY A 91 14.34 18.61 70.24
CA GLY A 91 13.70 17.45 69.67
C GLY A 91 14.00 17.25 68.20
N THR A 92 13.28 16.30 67.62
CA THR A 92 13.34 16.02 66.17
C THR A 92 11.92 15.66 65.72
N PHE A 93 11.53 16.21 64.56
CA PHE A 93 10.37 15.72 63.84
C PHE A 93 10.78 15.26 62.45
N TYR A 94 9.92 14.52 61.78
CA TYR A 94 10.14 14.00 60.42
C TYR A 94 9.07 14.51 59.48
N VAL A 95 9.46 14.95 58.28
CA VAL A 95 8.51 15.10 57.22
C VAL A 95 8.18 13.69 56.71
N LYS A 96 6.92 13.28 56.79
CA LYS A 96 6.47 11.92 56.45
C LYS A 96 5.89 11.84 55.07
N ASP A 97 5.29 12.92 54.58
CA ASP A 97 4.75 13.04 53.24
C ASP A 97 4.54 14.50 52.85
N MET A 98 4.62 14.76 51.52
CA MET A 98 4.30 16.05 50.92
C MET A 98 3.97 15.83 49.43
N PRO A 99 3.23 16.74 48.75
CA PRO A 99 2.89 16.58 47.35
C PRO A 99 4.12 16.53 46.44
N LYS A 100 4.12 15.63 45.48
CA LYS A 100 5.18 15.54 44.44
C LYS A 100 5.26 16.84 43.63
N GLY A 101 6.45 17.24 43.25
CA GLY A 101 6.69 18.45 42.46
C GLY A 101 6.51 19.74 43.26
N THR A 102 6.52 19.66 44.60
CA THR A 102 6.36 20.84 45.45
C THR A 102 7.60 21.14 46.29
N SER A 103 7.67 22.38 46.74
CA SER A 103 8.66 22.86 47.69
C SER A 103 7.92 23.61 48.79
N VAL A 104 8.17 23.24 50.05
CA VAL A 104 7.55 23.85 51.20
C VAL A 104 8.59 24.36 52.19
N LYS A 105 8.32 25.48 52.84
CA LYS A 105 9.10 25.96 53.98
C LYS A 105 8.51 25.38 55.26
N VAL A 106 9.36 24.74 56.06
CA VAL A 106 8.95 24.12 57.32
C VAL A 106 9.69 24.80 58.47
N GLY A 107 8.97 25.11 59.52
CA GLY A 107 9.47 25.77 60.72
C GLY A 107 8.79 25.31 62.00
N VAL A 108 9.22 25.82 63.10
CA VAL A 108 8.62 25.62 64.41
C VAL A 108 8.27 26.96 65.07
N ARG A 109 7.21 26.95 65.83
CA ARG A 109 6.75 28.09 66.70
C ARG A 109 6.58 27.65 68.12
N THR A 110 6.73 28.56 69.04
CA THR A 110 6.48 28.32 70.45
C THR A 110 4.97 28.07 70.68
N ALA A 111 4.58 27.55 71.89
CA ALA A 111 3.18 27.39 72.25
C ALA A 111 2.39 28.71 72.22
N ALA A 112 3.06 29.84 72.48
CA ALA A 112 2.49 31.18 72.37
C ALA A 112 2.35 31.67 70.95
N GLY A 113 2.76 30.85 69.94
CA GLY A 113 2.65 31.18 68.53
C GLY A 113 3.82 31.98 67.91
N LYS A 114 4.85 32.32 68.74
CA LYS A 114 6.04 33.07 68.27
C LYS A 114 6.92 32.16 67.41
N ALA A 115 7.02 32.46 66.16
CA ALA A 115 7.93 31.77 65.25
C ALA A 115 9.36 32.32 65.33
N SER A 116 10.39 31.48 65.24
CA SER A 116 11.79 31.88 65.28
C SER A 116 12.28 32.68 64.07
N GLY A 117 11.46 32.78 63.03
CA GLY A 117 11.84 33.33 61.73
C GLY A 117 12.75 32.45 60.88
N LYS A 118 13.28 31.35 61.46
CA LYS A 118 14.10 30.38 60.73
C LYS A 118 13.28 29.24 60.22
N THR A 119 13.23 29.03 58.91
CA THR A 119 12.60 27.90 58.22
C THR A 119 13.62 27.17 57.37
N ILE A 120 13.34 25.92 57.06
CA ILE A 120 14.07 25.14 56.05
C ILE A 120 13.16 24.89 54.86
N THR A 121 13.76 24.70 53.70
CA THR A 121 13.02 24.30 52.52
C THR A 121 13.14 22.79 52.32
N VAL A 122 11.99 22.12 52.16
CA VAL A 122 11.90 20.72 51.80
C VAL A 122 11.31 20.66 50.39
N THR A 123 12.01 20.00 49.48
CA THR A 123 11.58 19.87 48.06
C THR A 123 11.36 18.41 47.74
N ARG A 124 10.23 18.08 47.11
CA ARG A 124 9.97 16.75 46.55
C ARG A 124 9.93 16.82 45.05
N ALA A 125 10.66 15.94 44.36
CA ALA A 125 10.69 15.86 42.91
C ALA A 125 9.30 15.62 42.33
N ALA A 126 9.05 16.14 41.13
CA ALA A 126 7.85 15.81 40.37
C ALA A 126 7.83 14.32 39.99
N ALA A 127 6.65 13.75 39.89
CA ALA A 127 6.53 12.42 39.27
C ALA A 127 7.04 12.48 37.84
N PRO A 128 7.79 11.48 37.34
CA PRO A 128 8.16 11.39 35.95
C PRO A 128 6.90 11.49 35.08
N ALA A 129 6.97 12.23 33.98
CA ALA A 129 5.88 12.31 33.01
C ALA A 129 5.58 10.91 32.45
N GLU A 130 4.31 10.55 32.30
CA GLU A 130 3.92 9.28 31.70
C GLU A 130 4.39 9.26 30.25
N VAL A 131 5.04 8.16 29.85
CA VAL A 131 5.47 7.96 28.47
C VAL A 131 4.25 7.75 27.59
N THR A 132 4.17 8.48 26.48
CA THR A 132 3.18 8.29 25.42
C THR A 132 3.84 7.80 24.16
N LEU A 133 3.18 6.88 23.44
CA LEU A 133 3.65 6.38 22.15
C LEU A 133 2.46 6.01 21.27
N THR A 134 2.51 6.48 20.03
CA THR A 134 1.64 6.04 18.94
C THR A 134 2.49 5.74 17.72
N VAL A 135 2.21 4.62 17.05
CA VAL A 135 2.87 4.19 15.81
C VAL A 135 1.79 4.05 14.74
N ALA A 136 1.93 4.75 13.63
CA ALA A 136 0.94 4.73 12.54
C ALA A 136 1.61 4.71 11.16
N PRO A 137 1.06 3.94 10.21
CA PRO A 137 -0.10 3.06 10.35
C PRO A 137 0.23 1.78 11.14
N ALA A 138 -0.81 1.08 11.63
CA ALA A 138 -0.64 -0.20 12.33
C ALA A 138 -0.19 -1.31 11.37
N ASP A 139 -0.56 -1.19 10.08
CA ASP A 139 -0.07 -2.06 9.03
C ASP A 139 0.21 -1.29 7.74
N MET A 140 1.20 -1.78 6.97
CA MET A 140 1.70 -1.16 5.76
C MET A 140 2.01 -2.22 4.70
N ARG A 141 1.62 -1.93 3.45
CA ARG A 141 2.16 -2.65 2.30
C ARG A 141 3.37 -1.89 1.76
N PHE A 142 4.51 -2.58 1.69
CA PHE A 142 5.73 -1.99 1.13
C PHE A 142 5.57 -1.73 -0.36
N ASN A 143 5.87 -0.51 -0.79
CA ASN A 143 5.88 -0.13 -2.20
C ASN A 143 7.34 0.15 -2.62
N PRO A 144 7.97 -0.68 -3.45
CA PRO A 144 9.38 -0.52 -3.84
C PRO A 144 9.66 0.76 -4.63
N THR A 145 8.64 1.40 -5.21
CA THR A 145 8.76 2.65 -5.99
C THR A 145 8.17 3.86 -5.29
N GLY A 146 7.59 3.67 -4.09
CA GLY A 146 6.90 4.70 -3.34
C GLY A 146 7.59 5.08 -2.04
N THR A 147 6.96 5.99 -1.30
CA THR A 147 7.39 6.38 0.04
C THR A 147 6.71 5.50 1.08
N ASN A 148 7.50 4.71 1.81
CA ASN A 148 7.03 3.83 2.86
C ASN A 148 7.38 4.46 4.21
N ARG A 149 6.45 5.20 4.83
CA ARG A 149 6.67 5.96 6.05
C ARG A 149 5.78 5.49 7.19
N ILE A 150 6.39 5.40 8.37
CA ILE A 150 5.72 5.14 9.63
C ILE A 150 5.94 6.36 10.51
N THR A 151 4.87 6.93 11.02
CA THR A 151 4.91 8.06 11.94
C THR A 151 4.97 7.53 13.37
N VAL A 152 5.89 8.05 14.14
CA VAL A 152 6.03 7.84 15.57
C VAL A 152 5.66 9.14 16.28
N THR A 153 4.68 9.09 17.17
CA THR A 153 4.35 10.22 18.04
C THR A 153 4.65 9.83 19.48
N SER A 154 5.58 10.53 20.13
CA SER A 154 6.02 10.20 21.49
C SER A 154 6.52 11.44 22.23
N ASN A 155 6.40 11.45 23.56
CA ASN A 155 7.03 12.46 24.43
C ASN A 155 8.36 11.99 25.03
N ALA A 156 8.89 10.85 24.59
CA ALA A 156 10.12 10.25 25.11
C ALA A 156 11.07 9.84 23.97
N ALA A 157 12.29 9.46 24.31
CA ALA A 157 13.20 8.79 23.40
C ALA A 157 12.67 7.40 23.05
N TRP A 158 12.86 6.98 21.79
CA TRP A 158 12.39 5.70 21.28
C TRP A 158 13.42 4.98 20.43
N THR A 159 13.29 3.67 20.34
CA THR A 159 14.05 2.80 19.44
C THR A 159 13.11 1.94 18.61
N ALA A 160 13.52 1.61 17.38
CA ALA A 160 12.79 0.74 16.49
C ALA A 160 13.62 -0.52 16.19
N SER A 161 12.96 -1.67 16.13
CA SER A 161 13.60 -2.95 15.86
C SER A 161 12.68 -3.87 15.05
N CYS A 162 13.28 -4.78 14.29
CA CYS A 162 12.59 -5.87 13.62
C CYS A 162 13.43 -7.15 13.71
N PRO A 163 12.85 -8.30 14.08
CA PRO A 163 13.57 -9.57 14.12
C PRO A 163 14.10 -10.02 12.75
N ASN A 164 13.44 -9.61 11.65
CA ASN A 164 13.87 -9.98 10.31
C ASN A 164 14.91 -8.98 9.78
N PRO A 165 16.18 -9.39 9.60
CA PRO A 165 17.26 -8.50 9.16
C PRO A 165 17.14 -8.04 7.71
N ALA A 166 16.26 -8.67 6.90
CA ALA A 166 15.98 -8.25 5.53
C ALA A 166 15.10 -7.00 5.45
N LEU A 167 14.36 -6.66 6.53
CA LEU A 167 13.68 -5.38 6.64
C LEU A 167 14.73 -4.28 6.86
N LYS A 168 14.80 -3.31 5.96
CA LYS A 168 15.69 -2.14 6.09
C LYS A 168 14.87 -0.90 6.34
N PHE A 169 15.25 -0.14 7.37
CA PHE A 169 14.55 1.06 7.77
C PHE A 169 15.50 2.07 8.45
N SER A 170 15.11 3.31 8.46
CA SER A 170 15.87 4.40 9.09
C SER A 170 14.92 5.57 9.43
N PRO A 171 15.16 6.28 10.55
CA PRO A 171 16.12 6.00 11.61
C PRO A 171 15.72 4.82 12.50
N VAL A 172 16.68 4.23 13.22
CA VAL A 172 16.44 3.16 14.19
C VAL A 172 16.14 3.69 15.59
N SER A 173 16.26 4.99 15.82
CA SER A 173 15.97 5.66 17.09
C SER A 173 15.63 7.13 16.86
N GLY A 174 14.98 7.75 17.86
CA GLY A 174 14.65 9.17 17.86
C GLY A 174 14.22 9.66 19.22
N THR A 175 13.86 10.93 19.32
CA THR A 175 13.31 11.55 20.54
C THR A 175 12.12 12.42 20.15
N GLY A 176 11.00 12.28 20.86
CA GLY A 176 9.77 12.96 20.51
C GLY A 176 9.15 12.38 19.22
N ASP A 177 8.43 13.23 18.49
CA ASP A 177 7.81 12.83 17.23
C ASP A 177 8.85 12.55 16.16
N GLY A 178 8.58 11.57 15.29
CA GLY A 178 9.51 11.18 14.25
C GLY A 178 8.85 10.41 13.10
N THR A 179 9.66 10.13 12.08
CA THR A 179 9.22 9.33 10.93
C THR A 179 10.28 8.27 10.62
N ILE A 180 9.86 7.02 10.54
CA ILE A 180 10.70 5.90 10.09
C ILE A 180 10.37 5.63 8.63
N THR A 181 11.39 5.55 7.77
CA THR A 181 11.24 5.19 6.36
C THR A 181 11.71 3.75 6.16
N ILE A 182 10.85 2.93 5.56
CA ILE A 182 11.21 1.56 5.15
C ILE A 182 11.81 1.63 3.75
N THR A 183 13.04 1.14 3.58
CA THR A 183 13.79 1.18 2.32
C THR A 183 13.87 -0.17 1.61
N ALA A 184 13.69 -1.28 2.35
CA ALA A 184 13.54 -2.62 1.78
C ALA A 184 12.74 -3.50 2.73
N ALA A 185 11.95 -4.42 2.15
CA ALA A 185 11.23 -5.45 2.89
C ALA A 185 11.29 -6.78 2.10
N PRO A 186 11.45 -7.95 2.76
CA PRO A 186 11.51 -9.24 2.08
C PRO A 186 10.16 -9.58 1.44
N GLU A 187 10.20 -10.11 0.22
CA GLU A 187 8.99 -10.50 -0.51
C GLU A 187 8.25 -11.67 0.16
N GLY A 188 6.93 -11.58 0.20
CA GLY A 188 6.05 -12.63 0.71
C GLY A 188 6.12 -12.86 2.21
N VAL A 189 6.93 -12.10 2.93
CA VAL A 189 7.13 -12.26 4.37
C VAL A 189 6.57 -11.04 5.12
N ARG A 190 5.69 -11.31 6.09
CA ARG A 190 5.21 -10.28 7.02
C ARG A 190 6.31 -9.98 8.05
N CYS A 191 6.65 -8.72 8.21
CA CYS A 191 7.60 -8.24 9.19
C CYS A 191 6.92 -7.34 10.20
N THR A 192 7.16 -7.57 11.50
CA THR A 192 6.68 -6.70 12.58
C THR A 192 7.80 -5.72 12.96
N LEU A 193 7.62 -4.45 12.66
CA LEU A 193 8.46 -3.38 13.21
C LEU A 193 7.92 -2.99 14.57
N THR A 194 8.75 -3.08 15.59
CA THR A 194 8.40 -2.69 16.97
C THR A 194 9.12 -1.40 17.33
N VAL A 195 8.39 -0.42 17.82
CA VAL A 195 8.93 0.82 18.38
C VAL A 195 8.70 0.79 19.88
N THR A 196 9.76 1.06 20.65
CA THR A 196 9.72 1.13 22.12
C THR A 196 10.14 2.52 22.56
N ALA A 197 9.31 3.20 23.35
CA ALA A 197 9.59 4.52 23.91
C ALA A 197 9.70 4.47 25.44
N GLY A 198 10.65 5.20 25.99
CA GLY A 198 10.96 5.23 27.42
C GLY A 198 11.77 4.02 27.88
N GLU A 199 11.99 3.91 29.20
CA GLU A 199 12.82 2.87 29.81
C GLU A 199 12.09 2.20 31.00
N GLY A 200 12.55 1.00 31.37
CA GLY A 200 12.07 0.26 32.53
C GLY A 200 10.58 -0.08 32.46
N SER A 201 9.93 -0.11 33.63
CA SER A 201 8.50 -0.48 33.74
C SER A 201 7.52 0.54 33.14
N GLY A 202 7.99 1.75 32.84
CA GLY A 202 7.22 2.81 32.19
C GLY A 202 7.28 2.81 30.67
N ALA A 203 8.07 1.94 30.06
CA ALA A 203 8.21 1.87 28.61
C ALA A 203 6.90 1.49 27.92
N LYS A 204 6.64 2.10 26.76
CA LYS A 204 5.49 1.79 25.89
C LYS A 204 6.01 1.20 24.59
N THR A 205 5.24 0.26 24.02
CA THR A 205 5.55 -0.34 22.72
C THR A 205 4.40 -0.12 21.74
N GLY A 206 4.75 0.12 20.47
CA GLY A 206 3.81 0.17 19.36
C GLY A 206 4.39 -0.60 18.18
N THR A 207 3.54 -1.15 17.33
CA THR A 207 3.97 -1.98 16.20
C THR A 207 3.39 -1.51 14.88
N CYS A 208 4.10 -1.80 13.79
CA CYS A 208 3.57 -1.74 12.44
C CYS A 208 3.87 -3.07 11.73
N GLU A 209 2.83 -3.69 11.20
CA GLU A 209 2.97 -4.87 10.37
C GLU A 209 3.32 -4.46 8.94
N ILE A 210 4.41 -4.98 8.40
CA ILE A 210 4.90 -4.65 7.06
C ILE A 210 4.87 -5.89 6.21
N LEU A 211 4.12 -5.83 5.10
CA LEU A 211 4.05 -6.90 4.12
C LEU A 211 4.54 -6.40 2.77
N ASN A 212 5.63 -6.96 2.27
CA ASN A 212 6.03 -6.83 0.88
C ASN A 212 5.41 -7.98 0.10
N THR A 213 4.20 -7.76 -0.41
CA THR A 213 3.72 -8.61 -1.49
C THR A 213 4.43 -8.14 -2.75
N PRO A 214 4.97 -9.04 -3.59
CA PRO A 214 5.40 -8.67 -4.93
C PRO A 214 4.29 -7.82 -5.53
N TYR A 215 4.63 -6.65 -6.07
CA TYR A 215 3.65 -5.81 -6.74
C TYR A 215 3.15 -6.61 -7.94
N ARG A 216 2.13 -7.41 -7.72
CA ARG A 216 1.36 -8.00 -8.79
C ARG A 216 0.40 -6.92 -9.23
N PHE A 217 0.49 -6.59 -10.50
CA PHE A 217 -0.59 -5.86 -11.11
C PHE A 217 -1.87 -6.65 -10.87
N PRO A 218 -2.94 -6.03 -10.37
CA PRO A 218 -4.11 -6.78 -9.89
C PRO A 218 -4.72 -7.69 -10.95
N GLU A 219 -4.53 -7.37 -12.24
CA GLU A 219 -5.08 -8.09 -13.37
C GLU A 219 -4.20 -9.24 -13.90
N LEU A 220 -2.99 -9.45 -13.39
CA LEU A 220 -2.18 -10.58 -13.82
C LEU A 220 -2.80 -11.90 -13.40
N ALA A 221 -2.86 -12.83 -14.34
CA ALA A 221 -3.38 -14.17 -14.08
C ALA A 221 -2.47 -14.99 -13.14
N SER A 222 -3.05 -16.02 -12.51
CA SER A 222 -2.33 -16.90 -11.56
C SER A 222 -1.17 -17.66 -12.19
N ASN A 223 -1.17 -17.84 -13.51
CA ASN A 223 -0.10 -18.48 -14.26
C ASN A 223 1.06 -17.54 -14.62
N TRP A 224 1.05 -16.29 -14.14
CA TRP A 224 2.09 -15.31 -14.43
C TRP A 224 3.48 -15.77 -14.02
N VAL A 225 4.42 -15.68 -14.96
CA VAL A 225 5.85 -15.88 -14.72
C VAL A 225 6.57 -14.54 -14.90
N GLN A 226 7.33 -14.15 -13.88
CA GLN A 226 8.02 -12.86 -13.89
C GLN A 226 9.14 -12.86 -14.95
N PRO A 227 9.06 -12.01 -15.99
CA PRO A 227 10.10 -11.90 -16.99
C PRO A 227 11.32 -11.11 -16.49
N SER A 228 12.40 -11.19 -17.24
CA SER A 228 13.51 -10.25 -17.09
C SER A 228 13.11 -8.86 -17.60
N LYS A 229 13.95 -7.86 -17.36
CA LYS A 229 13.72 -6.51 -17.91
C LYS A 229 13.85 -6.48 -19.44
N ASP A 230 14.67 -7.34 -20.02
CA ASP A 230 15.12 -7.23 -21.40
C ASP A 230 14.54 -8.30 -22.33
N ALA A 231 13.94 -9.35 -21.77
CA ALA A 231 13.39 -10.46 -22.55
C ALA A 231 12.20 -11.11 -21.86
N ALA A 232 11.28 -11.66 -22.67
CA ALA A 232 10.16 -12.46 -22.19
C ALA A 232 10.66 -13.72 -21.47
N ALA A 233 9.95 -14.09 -20.39
CA ALA A 233 10.14 -15.39 -19.75
C ALA A 233 9.37 -16.44 -20.55
N VAL A 234 10.05 -17.51 -20.98
CA VAL A 234 9.41 -18.65 -21.66
C VAL A 234 9.31 -19.80 -20.67
N SER A 235 8.12 -20.34 -20.50
CA SER A 235 7.84 -21.47 -19.61
C SER A 235 6.87 -22.43 -20.31
N GLY A 236 7.39 -23.59 -20.74
CA GLY A 236 6.66 -24.51 -21.61
C GLY A 236 6.29 -23.83 -22.93
N ASP A 237 5.02 -23.92 -23.31
CA ASP A 237 4.49 -23.30 -24.54
C ASP A 237 4.10 -21.83 -24.36
N TYR A 238 4.40 -21.21 -23.21
CA TYR A 238 3.97 -19.84 -22.92
C TYR A 238 5.14 -18.89 -22.73
N ALA A 239 4.98 -17.67 -23.24
CA ALA A 239 5.89 -16.54 -23.04
C ALA A 239 5.18 -15.41 -22.30
N PHE A 240 5.88 -14.78 -21.36
CA PHE A 240 5.36 -13.72 -20.50
C PHE A 240 6.25 -12.49 -20.60
N TYR A 241 5.65 -11.31 -20.74
CA TYR A 241 6.38 -10.05 -20.67
C TYR A 241 5.46 -8.91 -20.22
N THR A 242 6.09 -7.84 -19.76
CA THR A 242 5.43 -6.57 -19.47
C THR A 242 6.09 -5.45 -20.25
N HIS A 243 5.34 -4.83 -21.14
CA HIS A 243 5.78 -3.64 -21.86
C HIS A 243 5.63 -2.39 -20.99
N TRP A 244 6.73 -1.66 -20.88
CA TRP A 244 6.80 -0.36 -20.22
C TRP A 244 7.06 0.72 -21.24
N THR A 245 6.51 1.90 -21.00
CA THR A 245 6.66 3.05 -21.88
C THR A 245 6.50 4.35 -21.10
N LYS A 246 6.51 5.47 -21.80
CA LYS A 246 6.26 6.79 -21.23
C LYS A 246 4.97 7.36 -21.78
N THR A 247 4.21 8.02 -20.90
CA THR A 247 3.03 8.81 -21.31
C THR A 247 3.45 10.01 -22.14
N VAL A 248 2.56 10.47 -23.03
CA VAL A 248 2.89 11.39 -24.11
C VAL A 248 3.21 12.80 -23.64
N LYS A 249 2.45 13.33 -22.67
CA LYS A 249 2.63 14.71 -22.21
C LYS A 249 3.52 14.82 -20.99
N THR A 250 3.28 13.96 -20.00
CA THR A 250 4.00 14.05 -18.72
C THR A 250 5.29 13.25 -18.70
N GLY A 251 5.52 12.37 -19.69
CA GLY A 251 6.70 11.52 -19.74
C GLY A 251 6.79 10.51 -18.59
N LYS A 252 5.69 10.30 -17.84
CA LYS A 252 5.63 9.35 -16.74
C LYS A 252 5.82 7.93 -17.25
N THR A 253 6.73 7.19 -16.65
CA THR A 253 6.89 5.76 -16.95
C THR A 253 5.67 5.01 -16.44
N VAL A 254 5.02 4.28 -17.34
CA VAL A 254 3.82 3.48 -17.06
C VAL A 254 3.96 2.09 -17.67
N ARG A 255 3.28 1.13 -17.10
CA ARG A 255 3.07 -0.17 -17.72
C ARG A 255 2.07 0.00 -18.87
N ASN A 256 2.43 -0.42 -20.07
CA ASN A 256 1.51 -0.41 -21.20
C ASN A 256 0.56 -1.61 -21.13
N TYR A 257 1.10 -2.81 -21.26
CA TYR A 257 0.37 -4.05 -21.05
C TYR A 257 1.31 -5.18 -20.66
N SER A 258 0.76 -6.22 -20.06
CA SER A 258 1.42 -7.50 -19.81
C SER A 258 0.72 -8.59 -20.61
N TYR A 259 1.45 -9.62 -21.00
CA TYR A 259 0.87 -10.71 -21.77
C TYR A 259 1.32 -12.09 -21.31
N CYS A 260 0.48 -13.08 -21.61
CA CYS A 260 0.81 -14.49 -21.76
C CYS A 260 0.54 -14.88 -23.21
N TYR A 261 1.56 -15.30 -23.91
CA TYR A 261 1.52 -15.63 -25.33
C TYR A 261 1.80 -17.12 -25.54
N ASP A 262 0.96 -17.79 -26.32
CA ASP A 262 1.17 -19.18 -26.72
C ASP A 262 2.14 -19.23 -27.89
N THR A 263 3.34 -19.73 -27.64
CA THR A 263 4.44 -19.83 -28.60
C THR A 263 4.23 -20.91 -29.65
N ARG A 264 3.29 -21.82 -29.42
CA ARG A 264 2.91 -22.89 -30.37
C ARG A 264 1.75 -22.47 -31.27
N ARG A 265 0.73 -21.78 -30.70
CA ARG A 265 -0.40 -21.26 -31.43
C ARG A 265 -0.17 -19.91 -32.06
N HIS A 266 0.93 -19.25 -31.68
CA HIS A 266 1.31 -17.90 -32.10
C HIS A 266 0.21 -16.86 -31.86
N ASN A 267 -0.41 -16.95 -30.70
CA ASN A 267 -1.49 -16.04 -30.26
C ASN A 267 -1.37 -15.69 -28.78
N PRO A 268 -1.82 -14.51 -28.36
CA PRO A 268 -1.94 -14.20 -26.95
C PRO A 268 -3.04 -15.05 -26.30
N ILE A 269 -2.72 -15.69 -25.18
CA ILE A 269 -3.70 -16.33 -24.31
C ILE A 269 -4.45 -15.27 -23.54
N TRP A 270 -3.70 -14.29 -23.01
CA TRP A 270 -4.29 -13.11 -22.42
C TRP A 270 -3.33 -11.91 -22.49
N VAL A 271 -3.93 -10.73 -22.55
CA VAL A 271 -3.28 -9.42 -22.44
C VAL A 271 -3.96 -8.64 -21.35
N ALA A 272 -3.19 -8.19 -20.36
CA ALA A 272 -3.65 -7.50 -19.17
C ALA A 272 -3.10 -6.07 -19.12
N TYR A 273 -3.98 -5.09 -18.89
CA TYR A 273 -3.57 -3.69 -18.94
C TYR A 273 -4.42 -2.78 -18.06
N PRO A 274 -3.81 -1.72 -17.49
CA PRO A 274 -4.53 -0.66 -16.82
C PRO A 274 -5.04 0.37 -17.80
N LEU A 275 -6.14 1.02 -17.45
CA LEU A 275 -6.67 2.19 -18.14
C LEU A 275 -7.00 3.29 -17.12
N ALA A 276 -6.39 4.45 -17.30
CA ALA A 276 -6.55 5.64 -16.48
C ALA A 276 -6.30 6.88 -17.36
N ASP A 277 -6.58 8.06 -16.87
CA ASP A 277 -6.45 9.31 -17.64
C ASP A 277 -5.07 9.51 -18.29
N CYS A 278 -4.01 9.08 -17.61
CA CYS A 278 -2.65 9.24 -18.14
C CYS A 278 -2.40 8.46 -19.44
N TYR A 279 -3.16 7.40 -19.70
CA TYR A 279 -3.05 6.63 -20.95
C TYR A 279 -3.69 7.33 -22.14
N GLY A 280 -4.58 8.29 -21.92
CA GLY A 280 -5.21 9.14 -22.94
C GLY A 280 -4.44 10.41 -23.26
N GLU A 281 -3.29 10.65 -22.64
CA GLU A 281 -2.47 11.83 -22.91
C GLU A 281 -2.10 11.93 -24.40
N GLY A 282 -2.23 13.11 -24.98
CA GLY A 282 -1.96 13.34 -26.41
C GLY A 282 -3.18 13.10 -27.32
N GLY A 283 -4.32 12.78 -26.73
CA GLY A 283 -5.57 12.48 -27.45
C GLY A 283 -5.64 11.03 -27.92
N TYR A 284 -6.85 10.56 -28.15
CA TYR A 284 -7.11 9.23 -28.66
C TYR A 284 -6.95 9.20 -30.17
N GLY A 285 -6.21 8.24 -30.68
CA GLY A 285 -5.99 8.11 -32.10
C GLY A 285 -5.19 6.85 -32.43
N ARG A 286 -5.40 6.34 -33.65
CA ARG A 286 -4.64 5.23 -34.18
C ARG A 286 -3.46 5.78 -34.98
N THR A 287 -2.27 5.23 -34.79
CA THR A 287 -1.10 5.49 -35.65
C THR A 287 -1.42 5.09 -37.11
N SER A 288 -1.08 5.92 -38.06
CA SER A 288 -1.32 5.65 -39.47
C SER A 288 -0.09 6.10 -40.29
N PRO A 289 0.44 5.26 -41.21
CA PRO A 289 0.04 3.85 -41.44
C PRO A 289 0.24 2.99 -40.19
N ASP A 290 -0.47 1.86 -40.13
CA ASP A 290 -0.37 0.91 -39.03
C ASP A 290 1.08 0.45 -38.82
N PRO A 291 1.70 0.65 -37.66
CA PRO A 291 3.13 0.39 -37.42
C PRO A 291 3.39 -1.07 -36.99
N TRP A 292 2.88 -2.02 -37.77
CA TRP A 292 3.09 -3.44 -37.52
C TRP A 292 4.58 -3.77 -37.42
N ALA A 293 5.00 -4.37 -36.29
CA ALA A 293 6.38 -4.74 -36.03
C ALA A 293 6.46 -5.98 -35.16
N PRO A 294 7.53 -6.76 -35.21
CA PRO A 294 7.74 -7.84 -34.25
C PRO A 294 7.90 -7.25 -32.85
N ASP A 295 7.44 -8.00 -31.84
CA ASP A 295 7.73 -7.66 -30.45
C ASP A 295 9.23 -7.85 -30.18
N PRO A 296 9.98 -6.81 -29.82
CA PRO A 296 11.43 -6.90 -29.62
C PRO A 296 11.83 -7.69 -28.36
N ARG A 297 10.85 -8.13 -27.55
CA ARG A 297 11.07 -8.82 -26.29
C ARG A 297 10.84 -10.32 -26.36
N LEU A 298 10.26 -10.80 -27.46
CA LEU A 298 10.00 -12.21 -27.73
C LEU A 298 10.76 -12.62 -28.98
N ASP A 299 11.35 -13.82 -28.98
CA ASP A 299 12.01 -14.35 -30.17
C ASP A 299 11.03 -14.39 -31.36
N ALA A 300 11.50 -13.96 -32.51
CA ALA A 300 10.68 -13.85 -33.71
C ALA A 300 10.11 -15.22 -34.20
N SER A 301 10.77 -16.33 -33.86
CA SER A 301 10.30 -17.69 -34.20
C SER A 301 9.02 -18.08 -33.45
N TYR A 302 8.73 -17.41 -32.33
CA TYR A 302 7.52 -17.63 -31.52
C TYR A 302 6.36 -16.73 -31.92
N GLN A 303 6.57 -15.74 -32.78
CA GLN A 303 5.57 -14.72 -33.09
C GLN A 303 4.84 -15.02 -34.40
N SER A 304 3.53 -14.70 -34.46
CA SER A 304 2.85 -14.64 -35.73
C SER A 304 3.44 -13.52 -36.60
N LYS A 305 3.59 -13.78 -37.89
CA LYS A 305 4.26 -12.84 -38.81
C LYS A 305 3.33 -11.75 -39.36
N ILE A 306 2.35 -11.31 -38.56
CA ILE A 306 1.38 -10.27 -38.97
C ILE A 306 2.01 -8.93 -39.33
N TYR A 307 3.26 -8.72 -38.97
CA TYR A 307 4.06 -7.55 -39.34
C TYR A 307 4.69 -7.64 -40.70
N GLN A 308 4.71 -8.81 -41.34
CA GLN A 308 5.14 -8.96 -42.72
C GLN A 308 3.96 -8.56 -43.57
N SER A 309 4.12 -7.46 -44.31
CA SER A 309 3.04 -6.94 -45.16
C SER A 309 2.79 -7.83 -46.34
N ASP A 310 1.65 -7.95 -46.65
CA ASP A 310 0.73 -8.46 -47.68
C ASP A 310 1.18 -8.24 -49.09
N GLY A 311 2.34 -8.29 -49.42
CA GLY A 311 2.63 -8.02 -50.80
C GLY A 311 3.28 -9.17 -51.43
N ALA A 312 4.25 -9.24 -51.94
CA ALA A 312 4.86 -10.07 -52.92
C ALA A 312 5.38 -11.43 -52.43
N ASN A 313 5.29 -11.74 -51.15
CA ASN A 313 5.81 -12.99 -50.60
C ASN A 313 4.83 -13.78 -49.70
N GLY A 314 3.56 -13.47 -49.72
CA GLY A 314 2.47 -14.34 -49.25
C GLY A 314 2.53 -14.78 -47.81
N ALA A 315 2.90 -13.88 -46.88
CA ALA A 315 3.12 -14.27 -45.50
C ALA A 315 2.22 -13.57 -44.46
N ASP A 316 1.07 -13.05 -44.88
CA ASP A 316 0.05 -12.69 -43.89
C ASP A 316 -0.58 -13.98 -43.34
N PRO A 317 -0.36 -14.36 -42.09
CA PRO A 317 -0.92 -15.59 -41.52
C PRO A 317 -2.45 -15.61 -41.52
N TYR A 318 -3.10 -14.45 -41.75
CA TYR A 318 -4.54 -14.36 -41.83
C TYR A 318 -5.09 -14.50 -43.26
N GLN A 319 -4.25 -14.56 -44.32
CA GLN A 319 -4.71 -14.85 -45.68
C GLN A 319 -5.40 -16.21 -45.77
N TYR A 320 -4.95 -17.20 -44.98
CA TYR A 320 -5.61 -18.50 -44.91
C TYR A 320 -7.09 -18.35 -44.56
N TRP A 321 -7.40 -17.53 -43.54
CA TRP A 321 -8.77 -17.28 -43.10
C TRP A 321 -9.58 -16.42 -44.08
N SER A 322 -8.94 -15.75 -45.00
CA SER A 322 -9.59 -15.01 -46.08
C SER A 322 -9.96 -15.88 -47.26
N ASN A 323 -9.61 -17.18 -47.27
CA ASN A 323 -9.99 -18.12 -48.28
C ASN A 323 -11.52 -18.23 -48.42
N ASN A 324 -12.05 -18.02 -49.62
CA ASN A 324 -13.48 -18.03 -49.86
C ASN A 324 -14.15 -19.35 -49.48
N THR A 325 -13.50 -20.49 -49.67
CA THR A 325 -14.02 -21.80 -49.33
C THR A 325 -14.22 -21.93 -47.84
N ILE A 326 -13.21 -21.55 -47.04
CA ILE A 326 -13.30 -21.60 -45.59
C ILE A 326 -14.42 -20.68 -45.07
N ARG A 327 -14.47 -19.45 -45.59
CA ARG A 327 -15.50 -18.47 -45.22
C ARG A 327 -16.91 -18.97 -45.51
N THR A 328 -17.12 -19.50 -46.73
CA THR A 328 -18.43 -20.00 -47.17
C THR A 328 -18.90 -21.17 -46.33
N THR A 329 -17.99 -22.09 -45.96
CA THR A 329 -18.35 -23.26 -45.18
C THR A 329 -18.62 -22.90 -43.70
N LEU A 330 -17.93 -21.88 -43.16
CA LEU A 330 -18.21 -21.37 -41.85
C LEU A 330 -19.39 -20.38 -41.81
N GLY A 331 -20.08 -20.17 -42.96
CA GLY A 331 -21.20 -19.23 -43.05
C GLY A 331 -20.76 -17.76 -42.90
N LEU A 332 -19.48 -17.44 -43.08
CA LEU A 332 -18.96 -16.12 -42.85
C LEU A 332 -18.88 -15.34 -44.18
N SER A 333 -19.26 -14.08 -44.15
CA SER A 333 -19.04 -13.12 -45.23
C SER A 333 -17.98 -12.09 -44.81
N GLY A 334 -17.09 -11.68 -45.69
CA GLY A 334 -16.13 -10.62 -45.41
C GLY A 334 -14.71 -11.10 -45.08
N SER A 335 -13.88 -10.21 -44.55
CA SER A 335 -12.45 -10.42 -44.31
C SER A 335 -12.13 -10.56 -42.81
N TRP A 336 -10.94 -11.08 -42.53
CA TRP A 336 -10.37 -11.14 -41.18
C TRP A 336 -9.53 -9.91 -40.93
N THR A 337 -9.44 -9.53 -39.64
CA THR A 337 -8.67 -8.39 -39.18
C THR A 337 -7.67 -8.80 -38.13
N LYS A 338 -6.62 -8.05 -38.03
CA LYS A 338 -5.62 -8.11 -36.95
C LYS A 338 -6.23 -7.43 -35.74
N GLY A 339 -6.88 -8.23 -34.88
CA GLY A 339 -7.66 -7.73 -33.76
C GLY A 339 -6.81 -7.41 -32.55
N HIS A 340 -6.91 -6.20 -32.06
CA HIS A 340 -6.22 -5.78 -30.83
C HIS A 340 -6.95 -6.32 -29.60
N LEU A 341 -6.21 -6.87 -28.64
CA LEU A 341 -6.73 -7.20 -27.30
C LEU A 341 -6.65 -5.97 -26.37
N CYS A 342 -5.50 -5.29 -26.33
CA CYS A 342 -5.38 -3.92 -25.83
C CYS A 342 -5.49 -2.97 -27.02
N MET A 343 -6.60 -2.24 -27.10
CA MET A 343 -6.94 -1.43 -28.26
C MET A 343 -6.00 -0.23 -28.41
N SER A 344 -5.55 0.06 -29.64
CA SER A 344 -4.65 1.20 -29.89
C SER A 344 -5.28 2.54 -29.50
N ARG A 345 -6.61 2.68 -29.66
CA ARG A 345 -7.33 3.91 -29.25
C ARG A 345 -7.35 4.14 -27.74
N GLU A 346 -7.12 3.12 -26.91
CA GLU A 346 -7.00 3.25 -25.47
C GLU A 346 -5.63 3.79 -25.04
N ARG A 347 -4.71 3.93 -25.98
CA ARG A 347 -3.36 4.44 -25.80
C ARG A 347 -3.21 5.76 -26.54
N GLY A 348 -3.02 6.83 -25.78
CA GLY A 348 -2.97 8.18 -26.34
C GLY A 348 -1.73 8.46 -27.18
N GLY A 349 -1.87 9.49 -28.02
CA GLY A 349 -0.78 10.00 -28.84
C GLY A 349 -0.54 9.18 -30.09
N LYS A 350 -1.22 9.54 -31.18
CA LYS A 350 -0.87 9.07 -32.50
C LYS A 350 0.66 9.13 -32.70
N ASP A 351 1.25 8.07 -33.25
CA ASP A 351 2.68 7.91 -33.51
C ASP A 351 3.60 7.82 -32.27
N SER A 352 3.02 7.79 -31.08
CA SER A 352 3.75 7.60 -29.82
C SER A 352 4.14 6.14 -29.59
N GLU A 353 5.19 5.92 -28.78
CA GLU A 353 5.66 4.57 -28.46
C GLU A 353 4.58 3.75 -27.73
N ILE A 354 3.82 4.37 -26.83
CA ILE A 354 2.73 3.70 -26.11
C ILE A 354 1.67 3.16 -27.08
N ASN A 355 1.36 3.87 -28.17
CA ASN A 355 0.42 3.45 -29.19
C ASN A 355 1.05 2.36 -30.09
N LYS A 356 2.29 2.56 -30.56
CA LYS A 356 2.99 1.62 -31.44
C LYS A 356 3.16 0.23 -30.85
N GLN A 357 3.41 0.13 -29.54
CA GLN A 357 3.54 -1.17 -28.88
C GLN A 357 2.27 -2.02 -28.97
N THR A 358 1.09 -1.42 -29.14
CA THR A 358 -0.16 -2.18 -29.29
C THR A 358 -0.24 -2.99 -30.59
N PHE A 359 0.63 -2.69 -31.57
CA PHE A 359 0.67 -3.37 -32.87
C PHE A 359 1.63 -4.58 -32.89
N TYR A 360 2.19 -4.96 -31.76
CA TYR A 360 3.00 -6.17 -31.68
C TYR A 360 2.14 -7.43 -31.73
N PRO A 361 2.62 -8.54 -32.37
CA PRO A 361 1.90 -9.81 -32.42
C PRO A 361 1.43 -10.32 -31.06
N THR A 362 2.16 -9.98 -29.98
CA THR A 362 1.84 -10.36 -28.62
C THR A 362 0.56 -9.72 -28.06
N ASN A 363 -0.02 -8.77 -28.80
CA ASN A 363 -1.30 -8.11 -28.48
C ASN A 363 -2.39 -8.38 -29.51
N ILE A 364 -2.13 -9.18 -30.53
CA ILE A 364 -3.00 -9.30 -31.72
C ILE A 364 -3.51 -10.74 -31.84
N ALA A 365 -4.80 -10.86 -32.05
CA ALA A 365 -5.47 -12.12 -32.37
C ALA A 365 -6.25 -12.01 -33.68
N PRO A 366 -6.44 -13.11 -34.42
CA PRO A 366 -7.29 -13.09 -35.60
C PRO A 366 -8.75 -12.89 -35.19
N GLN A 367 -9.42 -11.94 -35.83
CA GLN A 367 -10.80 -11.59 -35.58
C GLN A 367 -11.58 -11.49 -36.89
N PRO A 368 -12.82 -11.95 -36.97
CA PRO A 368 -13.68 -11.62 -38.12
C PRO A 368 -13.93 -10.10 -38.17
N ASN A 369 -13.85 -9.52 -39.35
CA ASN A 369 -14.12 -8.10 -39.54
C ASN A 369 -15.60 -7.80 -39.25
N ALA A 370 -15.91 -6.62 -38.70
CA ALA A 370 -17.25 -6.16 -38.41
C ALA A 370 -18.22 -6.25 -39.61
N ALA A 371 -17.71 -6.00 -40.82
CA ALA A 371 -18.49 -6.19 -42.05
C ALA A 371 -18.68 -7.67 -42.44
N ALA A 372 -17.99 -8.59 -41.76
CA ALA A 372 -17.93 -9.99 -42.13
C ALA A 372 -18.69 -10.91 -41.16
N SER A 373 -18.86 -10.50 -39.95
CA SER A 373 -19.53 -11.29 -38.92
C SER A 373 -19.96 -10.42 -37.75
N THR A 374 -20.91 -10.94 -37.01
CA THR A 374 -21.40 -10.39 -35.76
C THR A 374 -20.29 -10.17 -34.72
N PHE A 375 -19.25 -11.01 -34.73
CA PHE A 375 -18.16 -10.92 -33.77
C PHE A 375 -17.52 -9.52 -33.76
N GLY A 376 -17.14 -8.98 -34.91
CA GLY A 376 -16.48 -7.66 -34.98
C GLY A 376 -17.38 -6.53 -34.46
N THR A 377 -18.69 -6.62 -34.69
CA THR A 377 -19.65 -5.66 -34.16
C THR A 377 -19.75 -5.78 -32.64
N VAL A 378 -19.94 -6.99 -32.11
CA VAL A 378 -20.07 -7.24 -30.66
C VAL A 378 -18.78 -6.88 -29.94
N TRP A 379 -17.59 -7.23 -30.50
CA TRP A 379 -16.31 -6.84 -29.94
C TRP A 379 -16.16 -5.32 -29.90
N GLY A 380 -16.55 -4.61 -30.96
CA GLY A 380 -16.57 -3.15 -30.99
C GLY A 380 -17.47 -2.54 -29.92
N CYS A 381 -18.61 -3.17 -29.61
CA CYS A 381 -19.48 -2.75 -28.52
C CYS A 381 -18.82 -2.93 -27.14
N VAL A 382 -18.13 -4.04 -26.91
CA VAL A 382 -17.35 -4.24 -25.66
C VAL A 382 -16.22 -3.21 -25.56
N GLU A 383 -15.57 -2.88 -26.65
CA GLU A 383 -14.57 -1.82 -26.71
C GLU A 383 -15.19 -0.44 -26.41
N ALA A 384 -16.40 -0.17 -26.90
CA ALA A 384 -17.11 1.07 -26.61
C ALA A 384 -17.48 1.19 -25.13
N VAL A 385 -17.82 0.11 -24.45
CA VAL A 385 -17.99 0.10 -22.98
C VAL A 385 -16.71 0.57 -22.27
N ILE A 386 -15.54 0.24 -22.81
CA ILE A 386 -14.26 0.62 -22.20
C ILE A 386 -13.85 2.05 -22.57
N SER A 387 -13.85 2.38 -23.86
CA SER A 387 -13.22 3.60 -24.38
C SER A 387 -14.16 4.78 -24.47
N GLY A 388 -15.46 4.55 -24.41
CA GLY A 388 -16.47 5.55 -24.72
C GLY A 388 -16.24 6.08 -26.14
N SER A 389 -16.48 5.25 -27.14
CA SER A 389 -16.27 5.61 -28.53
C SER A 389 -17.13 6.81 -28.95
N ASN A 390 -16.52 7.81 -29.62
CA ASN A 390 -17.24 8.85 -30.32
C ASN A 390 -17.89 8.36 -31.63
N ASN A 391 -17.90 7.08 -31.86
CA ASN A 391 -18.56 6.50 -33.02
C ASN A 391 -20.04 6.34 -32.70
N THR A 392 -20.86 7.22 -33.23
CA THR A 392 -22.32 7.26 -33.00
C THR A 392 -23.02 5.96 -33.40
N GLU A 393 -22.46 5.18 -34.31
CA GLU A 393 -23.03 3.89 -34.73
C GLU A 393 -22.81 2.78 -33.70
N ASN A 394 -21.81 2.93 -32.80
CA ASN A 394 -21.49 1.99 -31.73
C ASN A 394 -21.54 2.63 -30.35
N ASP A 395 -22.20 3.77 -30.20
CA ASP A 395 -22.30 4.47 -28.94
C ASP A 395 -23.37 3.84 -28.05
N ILE A 396 -22.94 2.88 -27.26
CA ILE A 396 -23.81 2.15 -26.32
C ILE A 396 -24.30 3.06 -25.19
N THR A 397 -23.71 4.25 -25.05
CA THR A 397 -24.01 5.18 -23.96
C THR A 397 -24.95 6.32 -24.40
N ALA A 398 -25.32 6.40 -25.65
CA ALA A 398 -26.10 7.51 -26.21
C ALA A 398 -27.47 7.67 -25.55
N ASP A 399 -28.06 6.58 -25.08
CA ASP A 399 -29.44 6.62 -24.53
C ASP A 399 -29.54 7.15 -23.10
N ASP A 400 -28.45 7.17 -22.32
CA ASP A 400 -28.51 7.57 -20.91
C ASP A 400 -27.69 8.80 -20.55
N GLY A 401 -27.07 9.45 -21.54
CA GLY A 401 -26.26 10.65 -21.35
C GLY A 401 -24.95 10.42 -20.61
N ARG A 402 -24.57 9.17 -20.33
CA ARG A 402 -23.32 8.82 -19.66
C ARG A 402 -22.23 8.58 -20.68
N THR A 403 -21.59 9.62 -21.09
CA THR A 403 -20.51 9.56 -22.09
C THR A 403 -19.24 8.88 -21.62
N ASN A 404 -19.17 8.20 -20.53
CA ASN A 404 -17.96 7.45 -20.13
C ASN A 404 -18.03 6.90 -18.70
N ILE A 405 -18.73 5.84 -18.49
CA ILE A 405 -18.71 5.12 -17.21
C ILE A 405 -17.30 4.69 -16.81
N ASN A 406 -16.41 4.54 -17.76
CA ASN A 406 -15.10 3.94 -17.52
C ASN A 406 -13.97 4.96 -17.41
N ARG A 407 -14.22 6.23 -17.68
CA ARG A 407 -13.32 7.33 -17.33
C ARG A 407 -13.61 7.83 -15.93
N VAL A 408 -13.41 6.95 -15.00
CA VAL A 408 -13.39 7.29 -13.58
C VAL A 408 -11.97 7.67 -13.19
N ALA A 409 -11.82 8.43 -12.11
CA ALA A 409 -10.50 8.86 -11.63
C ALA A 409 -9.64 7.69 -11.15
N ASP A 410 -10.27 6.58 -10.73
CA ASP A 410 -9.59 5.34 -10.39
C ASP A 410 -9.24 4.53 -11.66
N THR A 411 -8.27 3.64 -11.54
CA THR A 411 -7.85 2.81 -12.66
C THR A 411 -8.89 1.71 -12.96
N LEU A 412 -9.28 1.58 -14.23
CA LEU A 412 -9.93 0.39 -14.76
C LEU A 412 -8.86 -0.63 -15.15
N PHE A 413 -9.00 -1.85 -14.68
CA PHE A 413 -8.12 -2.96 -15.04
C PHE A 413 -8.84 -3.89 -16.00
N VAL A 414 -8.17 -4.19 -17.11
CA VAL A 414 -8.74 -4.99 -18.20
C VAL A 414 -7.83 -6.19 -18.49
N VAL A 415 -8.44 -7.34 -18.69
CA VAL A 415 -7.78 -8.49 -19.32
C VAL A 415 -8.62 -8.93 -20.49
N ALA A 416 -7.98 -9.13 -21.62
CA ALA A 416 -8.61 -9.67 -22.82
C ALA A 416 -7.82 -10.88 -23.31
N GLY A 417 -8.46 -11.86 -23.91
CA GLY A 417 -7.76 -13.07 -24.31
C GLY A 417 -8.49 -13.96 -25.27
N CYS A 418 -7.85 -15.07 -25.57
CA CYS A 418 -8.30 -16.10 -26.49
C CYS A 418 -8.53 -17.43 -25.75
N TRP A 419 -9.52 -18.17 -26.19
CA TRP A 419 -9.77 -19.52 -25.73
C TRP A 419 -9.97 -20.47 -26.91
N TYR A 420 -9.56 -21.72 -26.73
CA TYR A 420 -9.55 -22.75 -27.75
C TYR A 420 -10.30 -23.96 -27.19
N GLU A 421 -11.47 -24.25 -27.74
CA GLU A 421 -12.24 -25.42 -27.38
C GLU A 421 -11.53 -26.71 -27.78
N HIS A 422 -10.80 -26.61 -28.90
CA HIS A 422 -10.02 -27.69 -29.47
C HIS A 422 -8.56 -27.31 -29.56
N ASP A 423 -7.68 -28.22 -29.22
CA ASP A 423 -6.23 -28.02 -29.31
C ASP A 423 -5.72 -28.19 -30.75
N ASN A 424 -6.60 -28.57 -31.65
CA ASN A 424 -6.28 -28.92 -33.03
C ASN A 424 -6.94 -27.93 -33.98
N TRP A 425 -6.15 -27.04 -34.57
CA TRP A 425 -6.60 -26.18 -35.67
C TRP A 425 -7.22 -27.00 -36.85
N LYS A 426 -6.94 -28.31 -36.95
CA LYS A 426 -7.59 -29.24 -37.86
C LYS A 426 -9.08 -29.49 -37.54
N ASP A 427 -9.55 -29.13 -36.36
CA ASP A 427 -10.97 -29.25 -36.05
C ASP A 427 -11.81 -28.15 -36.72
N PHE A 428 -11.19 -27.05 -37.12
CA PHE A 428 -11.77 -26.11 -38.08
C PHE A 428 -11.72 -26.66 -39.51
N ASP A 429 -10.88 -27.60 -39.75
CA ASP A 429 -10.75 -28.43 -40.91
C ASP A 429 -11.60 -29.71 -40.75
N SER A 430 -12.67 -29.61 -40.03
CA SER A 430 -13.53 -30.75 -39.87
C SER A 430 -13.77 -31.43 -41.22
N SER A 431 -14.05 -32.69 -41.18
CA SER A 431 -14.31 -33.65 -42.27
C SER A 431 -15.08 -33.14 -43.50
N ASN A 432 -15.47 -31.89 -43.54
CA ASN A 432 -16.12 -31.20 -44.65
C ASN A 432 -15.17 -30.41 -45.58
N TYR A 433 -13.89 -30.35 -45.25
CA TYR A 433 -12.89 -29.74 -46.11
C TYR A 433 -12.02 -30.81 -46.77
N SER A 434 -12.16 -30.95 -48.07
CA SER A 434 -11.12 -31.52 -48.92
C SER A 434 -9.99 -30.49 -48.99
N GLU A 435 -9.06 -30.59 -48.09
CA GLU A 435 -7.95 -29.66 -48.01
C GLU A 435 -7.08 -29.58 -49.24
N PRO A 436 -6.79 -28.37 -49.73
CA PRO A 436 -5.45 -28.12 -50.21
C PRO A 436 -4.54 -28.12 -48.96
N THR A 437 -3.48 -28.91 -48.98
CA THR A 437 -2.48 -29.00 -47.90
C THR A 437 -2.17 -27.58 -47.47
N PRO A 438 -2.49 -27.15 -46.22
CA PRO A 438 -2.28 -25.78 -45.83
C PRO A 438 -0.80 -25.45 -46.00
N ASP A 439 -0.48 -24.33 -46.64
CA ASP A 439 0.89 -23.84 -46.67
C ASP A 439 1.42 -23.82 -45.24
N PRO A 440 2.53 -24.49 -44.93
CA PRO A 440 3.13 -24.46 -43.61
C PRO A 440 3.30 -23.06 -43.05
N LYS A 441 3.41 -22.04 -43.88
CA LYS A 441 3.45 -20.63 -43.50
C LYS A 441 2.13 -20.08 -42.97
N GLN A 442 1.02 -20.70 -43.31
CA GLN A 442 -0.34 -20.30 -42.90
C GLN A 442 -0.78 -20.98 -41.62
N LYS A 443 -0.02 -21.99 -41.16
CA LYS A 443 -0.24 -22.67 -39.85
C LYS A 443 0.26 -21.87 -38.65
N GLU A 444 0.80 -20.70 -38.87
CA GLU A 444 1.50 -19.93 -37.85
C GLU A 444 0.58 -19.19 -36.88
N CYS A 445 -0.72 -19.15 -37.09
CA CYS A 445 -1.67 -18.49 -36.19
C CYS A 445 -2.98 -19.25 -36.15
N ILE A 446 -3.30 -19.84 -35.03
CA ILE A 446 -4.52 -20.62 -34.83
C ILE A 446 -5.68 -19.70 -34.46
N MET A 447 -6.84 -19.90 -35.13
CA MET A 447 -8.07 -19.16 -34.82
C MET A 447 -8.59 -19.56 -33.44
N PRO A 448 -8.80 -18.63 -32.51
CA PRO A 448 -9.48 -18.93 -31.25
C PRO A 448 -10.95 -19.21 -31.50
N THR A 449 -11.51 -20.17 -30.78
CA THR A 449 -12.96 -20.45 -30.82
C THR A 449 -13.77 -19.38 -30.10
N HIS A 450 -13.17 -18.79 -29.06
CA HIS A 450 -13.76 -17.69 -28.32
C HIS A 450 -12.71 -16.64 -28.01
N GLN A 451 -13.15 -15.40 -27.93
CA GLN A 451 -12.39 -14.32 -27.37
C GLN A 451 -13.18 -13.70 -26.24
N TRP A 452 -12.47 -13.20 -25.24
CA TRP A 452 -13.11 -12.74 -24.03
C TRP A 452 -12.42 -11.48 -23.50
N LYS A 453 -13.16 -10.72 -22.69
CA LYS A 453 -12.64 -9.55 -22.01
C LYS A 453 -13.23 -9.48 -20.61
N ILE A 454 -12.39 -9.20 -19.60
CA ILE A 454 -12.82 -8.96 -18.23
C ILE A 454 -12.36 -7.59 -17.77
N MET A 455 -13.16 -6.98 -16.92
CA MET A 455 -12.92 -5.65 -16.40
C MET A 455 -13.14 -5.63 -14.90
N LEU A 456 -12.31 -4.88 -14.18
CA LEU A 456 -12.39 -4.66 -12.74
C LEU A 456 -12.16 -3.18 -12.45
N ARG A 457 -13.00 -2.59 -11.61
CA ARG A 457 -12.81 -1.25 -11.08
C ARG A 457 -13.47 -1.05 -9.72
N THR A 458 -13.22 0.09 -9.09
CA THR A 458 -14.00 0.53 -7.94
C THR A 458 -15.39 1.00 -8.40
N LYS A 459 -16.44 0.73 -7.62
CA LYS A 459 -17.81 1.19 -7.93
C LYS A 459 -17.91 2.72 -7.95
N ALA A 460 -17.32 3.37 -6.96
CA ALA A 460 -17.34 4.82 -6.84
C ALA A 460 -16.48 5.55 -7.88
N GLY A 461 -15.43 4.90 -8.40
CA GLY A 461 -14.60 5.41 -9.48
C GLY A 461 -13.67 6.59 -9.12
N ASN A 462 -13.67 7.07 -7.88
CA ASN A 462 -12.87 8.22 -7.43
C ASN A 462 -12.29 8.03 -6.02
N THR A 463 -12.08 6.80 -5.61
CA THR A 463 -11.66 6.45 -4.26
C THR A 463 -10.19 6.73 -3.99
N LYS A 464 -9.37 6.77 -5.04
CA LYS A 464 -7.90 6.81 -5.00
C LYS A 464 -7.29 5.61 -4.28
N LYS A 465 -8.07 4.56 -4.04
CA LYS A 465 -7.63 3.32 -3.42
C LYS A 465 -7.00 2.41 -4.47
N ARG A 466 -6.02 1.63 -4.04
CA ARG A 466 -5.59 0.47 -4.83
C ARG A 466 -6.63 -0.63 -4.70
N ILE A 467 -6.76 -1.49 -5.68
CA ILE A 467 -7.70 -2.64 -5.66
C ILE A 467 -7.50 -3.49 -4.39
N ALA A 468 -6.25 -3.73 -4.00
CA ALA A 468 -5.94 -4.51 -2.80
C ALA A 468 -6.35 -3.85 -1.46
N ASP A 469 -6.65 -2.55 -1.47
CA ASP A 469 -7.09 -1.79 -0.29
C ASP A 469 -8.62 -1.61 -0.25
N CYS A 470 -9.33 -2.17 -1.24
CA CYS A 470 -10.78 -2.10 -1.34
C CYS A 470 -11.43 -3.30 -0.66
N THR A 471 -12.60 -3.07 -0.07
CA THR A 471 -13.50 -4.17 0.33
C THR A 471 -14.21 -4.75 -0.89
N ALA A 472 -14.77 -5.96 -0.76
CA ALA A 472 -15.52 -6.58 -1.84
C ALA A 472 -16.71 -5.72 -2.32
N ASP A 473 -17.36 -4.98 -1.42
CA ASP A 473 -18.49 -4.11 -1.75
C ASP A 473 -18.09 -2.84 -2.50
N GLU A 474 -16.84 -2.43 -2.40
CA GLU A 474 -16.30 -1.29 -3.13
C GLU A 474 -15.88 -1.65 -4.57
N LEU A 475 -15.84 -2.95 -4.91
CA LEU A 475 -15.37 -3.45 -6.20
C LEU A 475 -16.53 -3.96 -7.06
N GLN A 476 -16.36 -3.81 -8.36
CA GLN A 476 -17.23 -4.44 -9.37
C GLN A 476 -16.39 -5.00 -10.51
N ALA A 477 -16.85 -6.13 -11.07
CA ALA A 477 -16.23 -6.81 -12.18
C ALA A 477 -17.27 -7.28 -13.18
N VAL A 478 -16.87 -7.41 -14.44
CA VAL A 478 -17.69 -7.97 -15.52
C VAL A 478 -16.80 -8.75 -16.47
N GLY A 479 -17.31 -9.84 -17.00
CA GLY A 479 -16.73 -10.59 -18.10
C GLY A 479 -17.60 -10.52 -19.34
N PHE A 480 -17.00 -10.64 -20.51
CA PHE A 480 -17.67 -10.83 -21.81
C PHE A 480 -17.05 -12.05 -22.45
N TRP A 481 -17.91 -12.99 -22.85
CA TRP A 481 -17.51 -14.24 -23.49
C TRP A 481 -18.12 -14.31 -24.88
N ILE A 482 -17.29 -14.26 -25.91
CA ILE A 482 -17.75 -14.08 -27.30
C ILE A 482 -17.24 -15.24 -28.14
N GLU A 483 -18.13 -15.98 -28.72
CA GLU A 483 -17.80 -16.99 -29.73
C GLU A 483 -17.29 -16.31 -31.00
N THR A 484 -16.13 -16.72 -31.49
CA THR A 484 -15.51 -16.10 -32.68
C THR A 484 -16.36 -16.25 -33.94
N PHE A 485 -17.11 -17.34 -34.03
CA PHE A 485 -18.00 -17.65 -35.17
C PHE A 485 -19.48 -17.39 -34.84
N THR A 486 -19.78 -16.43 -34.03
CA THR A 486 -21.14 -16.09 -33.58
C THR A 486 -22.03 -15.73 -34.77
N HIS A 487 -23.23 -16.27 -34.75
CA HIS A 487 -24.27 -16.12 -35.78
C HIS A 487 -25.07 -14.82 -35.61
N SER A 488 -25.89 -14.54 -36.64
CA SER A 488 -26.63 -13.28 -36.85
C SER A 488 -27.67 -12.91 -35.78
N ASP A 489 -27.98 -13.79 -34.87
CA ASP A 489 -29.00 -13.58 -33.82
C ASP A 489 -28.55 -12.56 -32.76
N LEU A 490 -27.27 -12.25 -32.69
CA LEU A 490 -26.71 -11.24 -31.79
C LEU A 490 -26.56 -9.85 -32.44
N VAL A 491 -27.02 -9.67 -33.65
CA VAL A 491 -26.99 -8.37 -34.34
C VAL A 491 -28.41 -7.91 -34.61
N ASP A 492 -28.68 -6.64 -34.35
CA ASP A 492 -29.89 -6.02 -34.80
C ASP A 492 -29.99 -6.12 -36.32
N SER A 493 -31.02 -6.84 -36.81
CA SER A 493 -31.18 -7.16 -38.22
C SER A 493 -31.51 -5.94 -39.08
N GLU A 494 -31.96 -4.83 -38.49
CA GLU A 494 -32.32 -3.61 -39.21
C GLU A 494 -31.15 -2.62 -39.31
N THR A 495 -30.32 -2.54 -38.27
CA THR A 495 -29.23 -1.55 -38.19
C THR A 495 -27.85 -2.14 -38.37
N GLY A 496 -27.67 -3.46 -38.20
CA GLY A 496 -26.38 -4.12 -38.18
C GLY A 496 -25.50 -3.70 -37.00
N ALA A 497 -26.04 -2.92 -36.06
CA ALA A 497 -25.31 -2.37 -34.93
C ALA A 497 -25.41 -3.29 -33.72
N GLY A 498 -24.36 -3.34 -32.92
CA GLY A 498 -24.39 -3.99 -31.62
C GLY A 498 -25.28 -3.21 -30.66
N THR A 499 -26.06 -3.92 -29.89
CA THR A 499 -27.00 -3.34 -28.95
C THR A 499 -26.64 -3.66 -27.49
N LYS A 500 -27.18 -2.88 -26.57
CA LYS A 500 -27.07 -3.21 -25.14
C LYS A 500 -27.63 -4.60 -24.82
N ALA A 501 -28.65 -5.06 -25.54
CA ALA A 501 -29.19 -6.39 -25.40
C ALA A 501 -28.16 -7.49 -25.73
N GLN A 502 -27.34 -7.26 -26.75
CA GLN A 502 -26.27 -8.18 -27.13
C GLN A 502 -25.15 -8.22 -26.10
N LEU A 503 -24.76 -7.08 -25.55
CA LEU A 503 -23.79 -7.04 -24.46
C LEU A 503 -24.30 -7.80 -23.22
N ARG A 504 -25.58 -7.65 -22.90
CA ARG A 504 -26.20 -8.40 -21.80
C ARG A 504 -26.20 -9.90 -22.04
N ALA A 505 -26.39 -10.32 -23.29
CA ALA A 505 -26.40 -11.74 -23.65
C ALA A 505 -25.03 -12.42 -23.51
N ILE A 506 -23.95 -11.67 -23.64
CA ILE A 506 -22.58 -12.18 -23.55
C ILE A 506 -21.87 -11.83 -22.25
N ALA A 507 -22.52 -11.02 -21.40
CA ALA A 507 -21.97 -10.65 -20.09
C ALA A 507 -22.03 -11.84 -19.12
N VAL A 508 -20.92 -12.12 -18.47
CA VAL A 508 -20.76 -13.26 -17.57
C VAL A 508 -19.96 -12.85 -16.32
N PRO A 509 -20.10 -13.57 -15.20
CA PRO A 509 -19.17 -13.41 -14.09
C PRO A 509 -17.72 -13.68 -14.52
N VAL A 510 -16.77 -13.01 -13.88
CA VAL A 510 -15.33 -13.28 -14.13
C VAL A 510 -14.99 -14.74 -13.83
N SER A 511 -15.59 -15.33 -12.78
CA SER A 511 -15.41 -16.73 -12.40
C SER A 511 -15.78 -17.72 -13.49
N PHE A 512 -16.74 -17.38 -14.38
CA PHE A 512 -17.07 -18.21 -15.54
C PHE A 512 -15.85 -18.31 -16.49
N ILE A 513 -15.23 -17.17 -16.80
CA ILE A 513 -14.05 -17.11 -17.65
C ILE A 513 -12.86 -17.82 -16.98
N GLU A 514 -12.67 -17.61 -15.68
CA GLU A 514 -11.66 -18.35 -14.89
C GLU A 514 -11.83 -19.87 -15.01
N GLY A 515 -13.08 -20.35 -14.94
CA GLY A 515 -13.39 -21.77 -15.11
C GLY A 515 -13.06 -22.30 -16.50
N LYS A 516 -13.35 -21.51 -17.57
CA LYS A 516 -13.00 -21.87 -18.95
C LYS A 516 -11.49 -21.87 -19.18
N MET A 517 -10.80 -20.89 -18.65
CA MET A 517 -9.36 -20.70 -18.83
C MET A 517 -8.50 -21.61 -17.95
N GLY A 518 -9.06 -22.21 -16.88
CA GLY A 518 -8.32 -22.99 -15.91
C GLY A 518 -7.30 -22.16 -15.09
N MET A 519 -7.48 -20.86 -15.03
CA MET A 519 -6.59 -19.95 -14.29
C MET A 519 -7.39 -18.86 -13.59
N LYS A 520 -6.82 -18.26 -12.54
CA LYS A 520 -7.43 -17.17 -11.81
C LYS A 520 -6.92 -15.83 -12.35
N PHE A 521 -7.85 -14.90 -12.55
CA PHE A 521 -7.58 -13.49 -12.81
C PHE A 521 -7.84 -12.68 -11.55
N PHE A 522 -7.20 -11.53 -11.43
CA PHE A 522 -7.33 -10.70 -10.22
C PHE A 522 -7.13 -11.52 -8.93
N PRO A 523 -5.98 -12.18 -8.75
CA PRO A 523 -5.80 -13.17 -7.67
C PRO A 523 -5.96 -12.60 -6.27
N ASP A 524 -5.73 -11.28 -6.09
CA ASP A 524 -5.88 -10.58 -4.81
C ASP A 524 -7.30 -10.02 -4.58
N VAL A 525 -8.23 -10.26 -5.52
CA VAL A 525 -9.64 -9.84 -5.42
C VAL A 525 -10.46 -10.99 -4.85
N PRO A 526 -11.35 -10.73 -3.87
CA PRO A 526 -12.21 -11.77 -3.31
C PRO A 526 -13.03 -12.49 -4.37
N ASP A 527 -13.16 -13.83 -4.25
CA ASP A 527 -13.91 -14.65 -5.21
C ASP A 527 -15.38 -14.23 -5.30
N GLU A 528 -15.96 -13.68 -4.23
CA GLU A 528 -17.31 -13.13 -4.25
C GLU A 528 -17.50 -11.98 -5.26
N VAL A 529 -16.50 -11.13 -5.46
CA VAL A 529 -16.54 -10.04 -6.47
C VAL A 529 -16.56 -10.64 -7.87
N LYS A 530 -15.73 -11.67 -8.09
CA LYS A 530 -15.55 -12.34 -9.38
C LYS A 530 -16.71 -13.25 -9.74
N GLY A 531 -17.42 -13.76 -8.73
CA GLY A 531 -18.58 -14.63 -8.89
C GLY A 531 -19.92 -13.90 -8.99
N ARG A 532 -19.96 -12.58 -8.79
CA ARG A 532 -21.21 -11.81 -8.92
C ARG A 532 -21.69 -11.78 -10.37
N GLU A 533 -22.98 -11.94 -10.55
CA GLU A 533 -23.61 -11.68 -11.84
C GLU A 533 -23.39 -10.20 -12.22
N PRO A 534 -23.03 -9.92 -13.48
CA PRO A 534 -22.88 -8.55 -13.94
C PRO A 534 -24.18 -7.75 -13.81
N VAL A 535 -24.07 -6.53 -13.31
CA VAL A 535 -25.17 -5.57 -13.28
C VAL A 535 -25.01 -4.60 -14.45
N PRO A 536 -25.73 -4.76 -15.56
CA PRO A 536 -25.50 -4.00 -16.79
C PRO A 536 -25.52 -2.48 -16.59
N GLY A 537 -26.44 -1.96 -15.79
CA GLY A 537 -26.52 -0.54 -15.48
C GLY A 537 -25.29 0.05 -14.79
N GLU A 538 -24.54 -0.75 -14.04
CA GLU A 538 -23.27 -0.31 -13.41
C GLU A 538 -22.15 -0.13 -14.46
N TRP A 539 -22.30 -0.74 -15.63
CA TRP A 539 -21.35 -0.72 -16.75
C TRP A 539 -21.85 0.08 -17.96
N GLY A 540 -23.09 0.58 -17.92
CA GLY A 540 -23.69 1.44 -18.94
C GLY A 540 -24.34 0.72 -20.12
N PHE A 541 -24.63 -0.58 -19.99
CA PHE A 541 -25.30 -1.34 -21.03
C PHE A 541 -26.55 -2.10 -20.54
#